data_98b282d6e6dafbe7d91f98d1cf293867
#
_entry.id   98b282d6e6dafbe7d91f98d1cf293867
#
_cell.length_a   1.000
_cell.length_b   1.000
_cell.length_c   1.000
_cell.angle_alpha   90.00
_cell.angle_beta   90.00
_cell.angle_gamma   90.00
#
_symmetry.space_group_name_H-M   'P 1'
#
loop_
_entity.id
_entity.type
_entity.pdbx_description
1 polymer ?
#
loop_
_entity_poly.entity_id
_entity_poly.type
_entity_poly.pdbx_seq_one_letter_code
_entity_poly.pdbx_strand_id
1 'polypeptide(L)'
;MGNYILADNQELTRLALISLIKQDEENKLYVATDKAGLVELLKEHEDAIVLLDFTLFDFTDADQLLIVGERFALSQWILISDELTPAFMRRIVYSSHQFSIVFKDGPLNEVREALQTVDRHQRYISQRALEVIINQQQ
;
A
#
# COMPACT_ATOMS: atom_id res chain seq x y z
N MET A 1 0.63 11.75 12.43
CA MET A 1 -0.75 12.23 12.38
C MET A 1 -1.28 12.11 10.95
N GLY A 2 -2.25 11.25 10.72
CA GLY A 2 -2.79 11.06 9.40
C GLY A 2 -3.97 10.11 9.37
N ASN A 3 -4.57 10.00 8.20
CA ASN A 3 -5.64 9.07 7.93
C ASN A 3 -5.08 7.84 7.22
N TYR A 4 -5.38 6.67 7.75
CA TYR A 4 -4.90 5.41 7.20
C TYR A 4 -6.10 4.54 6.85
N ILE A 5 -6.06 3.91 5.68
CA ILE A 5 -7.08 2.95 5.27
C ILE A 5 -6.40 1.59 5.13
N LEU A 6 -6.92 0.61 5.85
CA LEU A 6 -6.38 -0.74 5.82
C LEU A 6 -7.27 -1.63 4.96
N ALA A 7 -6.70 -2.18 3.90
CA ALA A 7 -7.40 -2.99 2.93
C ALA A 7 -6.72 -4.35 2.81
N ASP A 8 -6.88 -5.17 3.85
CA ASP A 8 -6.26 -6.49 3.95
C ASP A 8 -7.25 -7.43 4.62
N ASN A 9 -7.52 -8.56 3.99
CA ASN A 9 -8.50 -9.53 4.49
C ASN A 9 -7.91 -10.61 5.37
N GLN A 10 -6.60 -10.59 5.61
CA GLN A 10 -5.96 -11.52 6.55
C GLN A 10 -5.97 -10.93 7.95
N GLU A 11 -6.66 -11.62 8.85
CA GLU A 11 -6.87 -11.12 10.20
C GLU A 11 -5.57 -10.86 10.97
N LEU A 12 -4.62 -11.78 10.87
CA LEU A 12 -3.36 -11.65 11.59
C LEU A 12 -2.54 -10.45 11.10
N THR A 13 -2.49 -10.26 9.79
CA THR A 13 -1.81 -9.10 9.20
C THR A 13 -2.49 -7.80 9.60
N ARG A 14 -3.82 -7.77 9.61
CA ARG A 14 -4.55 -6.58 10.04
C ARG A 14 -4.20 -6.20 11.48
N LEU A 15 -4.16 -7.18 12.37
CA LEU A 15 -3.81 -6.91 13.77
C LEU A 15 -2.42 -6.29 13.90
N ALA A 16 -1.45 -6.83 13.16
CA ALA A 16 -0.10 -6.31 13.19
C ALA A 16 -0.03 -4.88 12.66
N LEU A 17 -0.70 -4.61 11.54
CA LEU A 17 -0.70 -3.28 10.92
C LEU A 17 -1.42 -2.26 11.80
N ILE A 18 -2.54 -2.65 12.40
CA ILE A 18 -3.27 -1.77 13.33
C ILE A 18 -2.36 -1.38 14.49
N SER A 19 -1.63 -2.34 15.04
CA SER A 19 -0.71 -2.08 16.15
C SER A 19 0.36 -1.06 15.76
N LEU A 20 0.94 -1.20 14.56
CA LEU A 20 1.96 -0.26 14.09
C LEU A 20 1.40 1.14 13.86
N ILE A 21 0.23 1.25 13.24
CA ILE A 21 -0.38 2.54 12.95
C ILE A 21 -0.77 3.24 14.24
N LYS A 22 -1.31 2.50 15.20
CA LYS A 22 -1.79 3.05 16.46
C LYS A 22 -0.71 3.33 17.49
N GLN A 23 0.56 3.08 17.17
CA GLN A 23 1.65 3.55 18.02
C GLN A 23 1.63 5.06 18.16
N ASP A 24 1.17 5.78 17.13
CA ASP A 24 0.84 7.19 17.23
C ASP A 24 -0.69 7.29 17.42
N GLU A 25 -1.11 7.68 18.60
CA GLU A 25 -2.52 7.73 18.95
C GLU A 25 -3.31 8.77 18.14
N GLU A 26 -2.63 9.72 17.52
CA GLU A 26 -3.28 10.73 16.69
C GLU A 26 -3.65 10.21 15.31
N ASN A 27 -3.12 9.07 14.91
CA ASN A 27 -3.48 8.47 13.64
C ASN A 27 -4.90 7.94 13.67
N LYS A 28 -5.64 8.20 12.60
CA LYS A 28 -6.99 7.68 12.41
C LYS A 28 -6.94 6.51 11.45
N LEU A 29 -7.62 5.43 11.79
CA LEU A 29 -7.58 4.20 11.02
C LEU A 29 -8.99 3.79 10.60
N TYR A 30 -9.13 3.47 9.34
CA TYR A 30 -10.36 2.98 8.72
C TYR A 30 -10.08 1.64 8.06
N VAL A 31 -11.04 0.73 8.09
CA VAL A 31 -10.88 -0.60 7.48
C VAL A 31 -11.84 -0.73 6.32
N ALA A 32 -11.31 -1.08 5.15
CA ALA A 32 -12.11 -1.42 3.98
C ALA A 32 -12.13 -2.95 3.84
N THR A 33 -13.29 -3.50 3.51
CA THR A 33 -13.45 -4.95 3.33
C THR A 33 -13.57 -5.35 1.87
N ASP A 34 -13.80 -4.37 0.99
CA ASP A 34 -13.86 -4.59 -0.45
C ASP A 34 -13.46 -3.32 -1.20
N LYS A 35 -13.39 -3.43 -2.52
CA LYS A 35 -12.99 -2.32 -3.37
C LYS A 35 -13.96 -1.14 -3.28
N ALA A 36 -15.25 -1.41 -3.25
CA ALA A 36 -16.26 -0.35 -3.16
C ALA A 36 -16.13 0.43 -1.85
N GLY A 37 -15.94 -0.27 -0.73
CA GLY A 37 -15.72 0.36 0.56
C GLY A 37 -14.44 1.18 0.60
N LEU A 38 -13.37 0.69 -0.05
CA LEU A 38 -12.13 1.43 -0.15
C LEU A 38 -12.33 2.76 -0.88
N VAL A 39 -13.04 2.72 -2.02
CA VAL A 39 -13.31 3.93 -2.80
C VAL A 39 -14.14 4.93 -2.00
N GLU A 40 -15.14 4.46 -1.26
CA GLU A 40 -15.95 5.35 -0.42
C GLU A 40 -15.13 6.02 0.67
N LEU A 41 -14.21 5.28 1.30
CA LEU A 41 -13.32 5.87 2.30
C LEU A 41 -12.36 6.89 1.69
N LEU A 42 -11.89 6.63 0.46
CA LEU A 42 -11.02 7.58 -0.24
C LEU A 42 -11.76 8.86 -0.60
N LYS A 43 -13.07 8.78 -0.91
CA LYS A 43 -13.86 9.99 -1.15
C LYS A 43 -13.95 10.86 0.08
N GLU A 44 -13.97 10.26 1.26
CA GLU A 44 -14.04 11.00 2.54
C GLU A 44 -12.66 11.46 3.00
N HIS A 45 -11.60 10.73 2.62
CA HIS A 45 -10.24 10.97 3.09
C HIS A 45 -9.29 10.92 1.89
N GLU A 46 -9.32 11.94 1.06
CA GLU A 46 -8.61 11.93 -0.24
C GLU A 46 -7.10 11.88 -0.11
N ASP A 47 -6.56 12.28 1.03
CA ASP A 47 -5.12 12.28 1.31
C ASP A 47 -4.67 11.07 2.14
N ALA A 48 -5.50 10.06 2.27
CA ALA A 48 -5.21 8.91 3.12
C ALA A 48 -4.03 8.09 2.60
N ILE A 49 -3.39 7.40 3.53
CA ILE A 49 -2.39 6.38 3.22
C ILE A 49 -3.12 5.03 3.25
N VAL A 50 -3.10 4.33 2.13
CA VAL A 50 -3.79 3.03 1.98
C VAL A 50 -2.77 1.91 2.08
N LEU A 51 -3.00 0.97 3.00
CA LEU A 51 -2.22 -0.26 3.09
C LEU A 51 -3.05 -1.36 2.46
N LEU A 52 -2.60 -1.87 1.33
CA LEU A 52 -3.39 -2.78 0.49
C LEU A 52 -2.65 -4.08 0.23
N ASP A 53 -3.31 -5.20 0.50
CA ASP A 53 -2.86 -6.47 -0.08
C ASP A 53 -3.60 -6.67 -1.41
N PHE A 54 -2.87 -6.44 -2.51
CA PHE A 54 -3.44 -6.48 -3.84
C PHE A 54 -4.10 -7.83 -4.15
N THR A 55 -3.48 -8.93 -3.71
CA THR A 55 -3.94 -10.27 -4.06
C THR A 55 -5.22 -10.67 -3.34
N LEU A 56 -5.56 -9.98 -2.26
CA LEU A 56 -6.73 -10.31 -1.43
C LEU A 56 -7.92 -9.39 -1.67
N PHE A 57 -7.76 -8.39 -2.54
CA PHE A 57 -8.83 -7.44 -2.84
C PHE A 57 -9.29 -7.59 -4.30
N ASP A 58 -10.37 -6.91 -4.62
CA ASP A 58 -11.07 -7.05 -5.91
C ASP A 58 -10.39 -6.34 -7.09
N PHE A 59 -9.13 -6.03 -6.97
CA PHE A 59 -8.34 -5.50 -8.08
C PHE A 59 -7.85 -6.66 -8.93
N THR A 60 -8.06 -6.57 -10.24
CA THR A 60 -7.69 -7.65 -11.15
C THR A 60 -6.36 -7.42 -11.86
N ASP A 61 -5.91 -6.16 -11.95
CA ASP A 61 -4.66 -5.84 -12.61
C ASP A 61 -4.12 -4.50 -12.15
N ALA A 62 -2.90 -4.18 -12.60
CA ALA A 62 -2.24 -2.94 -12.24
C ALA A 62 -2.99 -1.70 -12.74
N ASP A 63 -3.64 -1.81 -13.90
CA ASP A 63 -4.33 -0.66 -14.48
C ASP A 63 -5.50 -0.21 -13.62
N GLN A 64 -6.25 -1.14 -13.04
CA GLN A 64 -7.34 -0.77 -12.12
C GLN A 64 -6.82 -0.01 -10.91
N LEU A 65 -5.69 -0.44 -10.37
CA LEU A 65 -5.08 0.19 -9.22
C LEU A 65 -4.57 1.59 -9.57
N LEU A 66 -3.94 1.73 -10.74
CA LEU A 66 -3.44 3.03 -11.20
C LEU A 66 -4.58 4.02 -11.44
N ILE A 67 -5.72 3.56 -11.96
CA ILE A 67 -6.89 4.41 -12.17
C ILE A 67 -7.40 4.97 -10.85
N VAL A 68 -7.51 4.13 -9.83
CA VAL A 68 -7.96 4.59 -8.50
C VAL A 68 -6.96 5.57 -7.91
N GLY A 69 -5.67 5.28 -8.01
CA GLY A 69 -4.63 6.19 -7.52
C GLY A 69 -4.67 7.55 -8.21
N GLU A 70 -4.86 7.56 -9.51
CA GLU A 70 -4.96 8.81 -10.28
C GLU A 70 -6.21 9.61 -9.91
N ARG A 71 -7.33 8.93 -9.70
CA ARG A 71 -8.57 9.57 -9.26
C ARG A 71 -8.41 10.25 -7.91
N PHE A 72 -7.64 9.67 -7.01
CA PHE A 72 -7.35 10.22 -5.68
C PHE A 72 -5.87 10.58 -5.61
N ALA A 73 -5.48 11.62 -6.34
CA ALA A 73 -4.08 11.94 -6.58
C ALA A 73 -3.30 12.32 -5.31
N LEU A 74 -3.98 12.73 -4.25
CA LEU A 74 -3.33 13.04 -2.98
C LEU A 74 -3.12 11.81 -2.09
N SER A 75 -3.72 10.67 -2.44
CA SER A 75 -3.55 9.45 -1.69
C SER A 75 -2.18 8.85 -1.92
N GLN A 76 -1.70 8.12 -0.91
CA GLN A 76 -0.46 7.35 -1.00
C GLN A 76 -0.76 5.91 -0.62
N TRP A 77 -0.05 4.97 -1.23
CA TRP A 77 -0.38 3.56 -1.10
C TRP A 77 0.85 2.77 -0.71
N ILE A 78 0.67 1.82 0.19
CA ILE A 78 1.69 0.82 0.51
C ILE A 78 1.10 -0.54 0.13
N LEU A 79 1.67 -1.15 -0.91
CA LEU A 79 1.27 -2.49 -1.34
C LEU A 79 2.04 -3.50 -0.50
N ILE A 80 1.30 -4.33 0.25
CA ILE A 80 1.87 -5.34 1.12
C ILE A 80 1.37 -6.69 0.65
N SER A 81 2.23 -7.47 -0.02
CA SER A 81 1.82 -8.75 -0.58
C SER A 81 3.03 -9.64 -0.80
N ASP A 82 2.80 -10.94 -0.82
CA ASP A 82 3.85 -11.93 -1.11
C ASP A 82 3.90 -12.32 -2.58
N GLU A 83 2.86 -12.02 -3.35
CA GLU A 83 2.65 -12.60 -4.66
C GLU A 83 2.68 -11.59 -5.81
N LEU A 84 3.33 -10.45 -5.62
CA LEU A 84 3.45 -9.47 -6.68
C LEU A 84 4.45 -9.95 -7.73
N THR A 85 4.02 -9.95 -9.01
CA THR A 85 4.90 -10.34 -10.10
C THR A 85 5.87 -9.22 -10.45
N PRO A 86 7.04 -9.55 -11.06
CA PRO A 86 7.95 -8.51 -11.51
C PRO A 86 7.31 -7.54 -12.50
N ALA A 87 6.50 -8.04 -13.43
CA ALA A 87 5.82 -7.20 -14.40
C ALA A 87 4.85 -6.22 -13.73
N PHE A 88 4.09 -6.69 -12.74
CA PHE A 88 3.19 -5.84 -11.97
C PHE A 88 3.95 -4.75 -11.24
N MET A 89 5.01 -5.12 -10.54
CA MET A 89 5.80 -4.16 -9.77
C MET A 89 6.41 -3.08 -10.66
N ARG A 90 6.96 -3.47 -11.80
CA ARG A 90 7.52 -2.50 -12.76
C ARG A 90 6.46 -1.56 -13.29
N ARG A 91 5.29 -2.11 -13.65
CA ARG A 91 4.18 -1.30 -14.15
C ARG A 91 3.79 -0.22 -13.15
N ILE A 92 3.63 -0.60 -11.88
CA ILE A 92 3.23 0.31 -10.82
C ILE A 92 4.31 1.36 -10.54
N VAL A 93 5.55 0.91 -10.37
CA VAL A 93 6.65 1.79 -9.97
C VAL A 93 6.96 2.84 -11.05
N TYR A 94 6.94 2.43 -12.31
CA TYR A 94 7.26 3.35 -13.40
C TYR A 94 6.11 4.24 -13.82
N SER A 95 4.88 3.86 -13.48
CA SER A 95 3.69 4.63 -13.89
C SER A 95 3.21 5.64 -12.86
N SER A 96 3.60 5.49 -11.60
CA SER A 96 3.07 6.34 -10.53
C SER A 96 4.08 6.48 -9.40
N HIS A 97 4.03 7.62 -8.73
CA HIS A 97 4.83 7.90 -7.53
C HIS A 97 4.07 7.66 -6.24
N GLN A 98 2.80 7.23 -6.33
CA GLN A 98 1.93 7.07 -5.18
C GLN A 98 2.11 5.74 -4.45
N PHE A 99 2.80 4.77 -5.07
CA PHE A 99 2.80 3.39 -4.59
C PHE A 99 4.15 2.98 -4.03
N SER A 100 4.13 2.52 -2.79
CA SER A 100 5.26 1.88 -2.11
C SER A 100 5.05 0.37 -2.11
N ILE A 101 6.12 -0.40 -2.02
CA ILE A 101 6.03 -1.87 -2.06
C ILE A 101 6.81 -2.47 -0.91
N VAL A 102 6.15 -3.35 -0.15
CA VAL A 102 6.74 -4.14 0.92
C VAL A 102 6.23 -5.56 0.80
N PHE A 103 7.09 -6.54 0.98
CA PHE A 103 6.65 -7.94 0.96
C PHE A 103 6.10 -8.35 2.33
N LYS A 104 5.00 -9.11 2.30
CA LYS A 104 4.30 -9.53 3.52
C LYS A 104 5.16 -10.49 4.37
N ASP A 105 5.97 -11.33 3.72
CA ASP A 105 6.84 -12.27 4.40
C ASP A 105 8.19 -11.67 4.84
N GLY A 106 8.39 -10.38 4.61
CA GLY A 106 9.58 -9.68 5.03
C GLY A 106 9.53 -9.24 6.49
N PRO A 107 10.61 -8.64 6.98
CA PRO A 107 10.65 -8.16 8.36
C PRO A 107 9.60 -7.08 8.63
N LEU A 108 8.96 -7.15 9.79
CA LEU A 108 7.98 -6.14 10.20
C LEU A 108 8.59 -4.75 10.22
N ASN A 109 9.89 -4.66 10.47
CA ASN A 109 10.59 -3.38 10.48
C ASN A 109 10.51 -2.65 9.13
N GLU A 110 10.44 -3.39 8.01
CA GLU A 110 10.27 -2.76 6.70
C GLU A 110 8.93 -2.04 6.59
N VAL A 111 7.88 -2.61 7.17
CA VAL A 111 6.57 -1.95 7.19
C VAL A 111 6.64 -0.66 7.99
N ARG A 112 7.33 -0.69 9.12
CA ARG A 112 7.52 0.50 9.95
C ARG A 112 8.28 1.59 9.18
N GLU A 113 9.34 1.21 8.49
CA GLU A 113 10.10 2.15 7.66
C GLU A 113 9.26 2.72 6.53
N ALA A 114 8.43 1.87 5.90
CA ALA A 114 7.55 2.32 4.83
C ALA A 114 6.53 3.35 5.35
N LEU A 115 5.94 3.10 6.51
CA LEU A 115 5.00 4.04 7.12
C LEU A 115 5.67 5.39 7.39
N GLN A 116 6.89 5.38 7.94
CA GLN A 116 7.62 6.60 8.23
C GLN A 116 7.98 7.36 6.94
N THR A 117 8.38 6.64 5.91
CA THR A 117 8.78 7.22 4.63
C THR A 117 7.59 7.86 3.93
N VAL A 118 6.47 7.16 3.88
CA VAL A 118 5.25 7.64 3.23
C VAL A 118 4.66 8.82 4.01
N ASP A 119 4.77 8.82 5.31
CA ASP A 119 4.33 9.95 6.15
C ASP A 119 5.07 11.24 5.79
N ARG A 120 6.29 11.13 5.26
CA ARG A 120 7.07 12.26 4.77
C ARG A 120 6.83 12.54 3.29
N HIS A 121 5.80 11.96 2.70
CA HIS A 121 5.43 12.10 1.28
C HIS A 121 6.51 11.57 0.33
N GLN A 122 7.23 10.54 0.76
CA GLN A 122 8.23 9.85 -0.04
C GLN A 122 7.81 8.40 -0.26
N ARG A 123 8.26 7.82 -1.37
CA ARG A 123 7.93 6.44 -1.72
C ARG A 123 8.96 5.49 -1.14
N TYR A 124 8.51 4.36 -0.61
CA TYR A 124 9.37 3.30 -0.10
C TYR A 124 9.25 2.07 -1.00
N ILE A 125 10.37 1.62 -1.55
CA ILE A 125 10.42 0.37 -2.29
C ILE A 125 11.41 -0.53 -1.57
N SER A 126 10.96 -1.71 -1.11
CA SER A 126 11.83 -2.61 -0.37
C SER A 126 13.03 -3.03 -1.23
N GLN A 127 14.13 -3.38 -0.58
CA GLN A 127 15.35 -3.82 -1.30
C GLN A 127 15.06 -5.02 -2.19
N ARG A 128 14.28 -5.96 -1.68
CA ARG A 128 13.89 -7.16 -2.44
C ARG A 128 13.11 -6.80 -3.70
N ALA A 129 12.18 -5.85 -3.59
CA ALA A 129 11.40 -5.41 -4.75
C ALA A 129 12.30 -4.71 -5.78
N LEU A 130 13.22 -3.87 -5.33
CA LEU A 130 14.16 -3.21 -6.23
C LEU A 130 15.00 -4.21 -6.99
N GLU A 131 15.52 -5.24 -6.33
CA GLU A 131 16.32 -6.27 -6.97
C GLU A 131 15.53 -7.03 -8.04
N VAL A 132 14.28 -7.38 -7.74
CA VAL A 132 13.43 -8.07 -8.70
C VAL A 132 13.14 -7.18 -9.91
N ILE A 133 12.83 -5.91 -9.70
CA ILE A 133 12.55 -4.97 -10.79
C ILE A 133 13.77 -4.78 -11.68
N ILE A 134 14.94 -4.58 -11.10
CA ILE A 134 16.18 -4.35 -11.84
C ILE A 134 16.57 -5.60 -12.64
N ASN A 135 16.51 -6.77 -12.03
CA ASN A 135 16.92 -8.00 -12.69
C ASN A 135 16.06 -8.34 -13.90
N GLN A 136 14.80 -7.93 -13.90
CA GLN A 136 13.88 -8.20 -15.01
C GLN A 136 14.12 -7.30 -16.22
N GLN A 137 15.01 -6.34 -16.12
CA GLN A 137 15.31 -5.44 -17.23
C GLN A 137 16.40 -5.98 -18.15
N GLN A 138 17.00 -7.10 -17.83
CA GLN A 138 18.08 -7.69 -18.63
C GLN A 138 17.57 -8.59 -19.74
#